data_2cef678fe15ae786d442f1effe5b64d9
#
_entry.id   2cef678fe15ae786d442f1effe5b64d9
#
_cell.length_a   1.000
_cell.length_b   1.000
_cell.length_c   1.000
_cell.angle_alpha   90.00
_cell.angle_beta   90.00
_cell.angle_gamma   90.00
#
_symmetry.space_group_name_H-M   'P 1'
#
loop_
_entity.id
_entity.type
_entity.pdbx_description
1 polymer ?
#
loop_
_entity_poly.entity_id
_entity_poly.type
_entity_poly.pdbx_seq_one_letter_code
_entity_poly.pdbx_strand_id
1 'polypeptide(L)'
;FLATQSSPRIERSAAFGKAVAVAVFNWSESDGYKNANNPYVVPVGPGLWKPTAPAFAAPATPYWGNNRTVIIGSISNAEPQAPMTYSTDPASPFYQAVKQVYDVSQTLTDDQKAMAAFWRDVPGVSSPGHWLSILRQVIHIRKSSLADAALAYALTGAAVNDALISCFRSKYQYSVVRPITYIREVMSQETWSPYLGTPAHPEFVSAHS
;
A
#
# COMPACT_ATOMS: atom_id res chain seq x y z
N PHE A 1 17.01 -19.59 -18.69
CA PHE A 1 16.23 -20.69 -19.26
C PHE A 1 16.00 -20.54 -20.77
N LEU A 2 15.76 -19.35 -21.29
CA LEU A 2 15.59 -19.10 -22.73
C LEU A 2 16.91 -19.05 -23.53
N ALA A 3 18.06 -18.86 -22.86
CA ALA A 3 19.36 -18.73 -23.53
C ALA A 3 19.97 -20.06 -24.03
N THR A 4 19.38 -21.19 -23.66
CA THR A 4 19.95 -22.52 -23.97
C THR A 4 19.12 -23.38 -24.92
N GLN A 5 17.91 -22.96 -25.30
CA GLN A 5 17.07 -23.72 -26.24
C GLN A 5 16.30 -22.77 -27.15
N SER A 6 16.78 -22.56 -28.35
CA SER A 6 16.02 -21.90 -29.42
C SER A 6 15.22 -22.97 -30.16
N SER A 7 13.90 -22.84 -30.16
CA SER A 7 13.01 -23.58 -31.06
C SER A 7 11.89 -22.63 -31.55
N PRO A 8 11.34 -22.87 -32.77
CA PRO A 8 10.26 -22.02 -33.27
C PRO A 8 9.05 -21.91 -32.33
N ARG A 9 8.84 -22.91 -31.47
CA ARG A 9 7.77 -22.90 -30.48
C ARG A 9 8.09 -21.92 -29.34
N ILE A 10 9.34 -21.91 -28.85
CA ILE A 10 9.78 -21.01 -27.76
C ILE A 10 9.76 -19.57 -28.26
N GLU A 11 10.21 -19.33 -29.49
CA GLU A 11 10.21 -18.00 -30.12
C GLU A 11 8.79 -17.43 -30.26
N ARG A 12 7.83 -18.25 -30.75
CA ARG A 12 6.41 -17.85 -30.83
C ARG A 12 5.82 -17.58 -29.45
N SER A 13 6.13 -18.40 -28.46
CA SER A 13 5.65 -18.22 -27.09
C SER A 13 6.21 -16.93 -26.46
N ALA A 14 7.48 -16.63 -26.68
CA ALA A 14 8.11 -15.40 -26.23
C ALA A 14 7.52 -14.15 -26.92
N ALA A 15 7.31 -14.24 -28.24
CA ALA A 15 6.67 -13.17 -29.01
C ALA A 15 5.22 -12.90 -28.52
N PHE A 16 4.45 -13.95 -28.25
CA PHE A 16 3.11 -13.84 -27.72
C PHE A 16 3.12 -13.20 -26.32
N GLY A 17 4.00 -13.65 -25.42
CA GLY A 17 4.14 -13.08 -24.08
C GLY A 17 4.51 -11.59 -24.12
N LYS A 18 5.39 -11.18 -25.05
CA LYS A 18 5.71 -9.78 -25.28
C LYS A 18 4.50 -8.99 -25.78
N ALA A 19 3.73 -9.55 -26.73
CA ALA A 19 2.53 -8.89 -27.23
C ALA A 19 1.48 -8.69 -26.13
N VAL A 20 1.27 -9.67 -25.27
CA VAL A 20 0.39 -9.56 -24.10
C VAL A 20 0.88 -8.44 -23.15
N ALA A 21 2.17 -8.43 -22.84
CA ALA A 21 2.75 -7.39 -21.96
C ALA A 21 2.56 -5.97 -22.53
N VAL A 22 2.77 -5.79 -23.84
CA VAL A 22 2.54 -4.51 -24.53
C VAL A 22 1.05 -4.14 -24.51
N ALA A 23 0.14 -5.09 -24.74
CA ALA A 23 -1.29 -4.84 -24.70
C ALA A 23 -1.76 -4.40 -23.29
N VAL A 24 -1.27 -5.06 -22.23
CA VAL A 24 -1.56 -4.68 -20.84
C VAL A 24 -0.98 -3.30 -20.50
N PHE A 25 0.24 -3.03 -20.92
CA PHE A 25 0.86 -1.71 -20.76
C PHE A 25 0.05 -0.60 -21.44
N ASN A 26 -0.32 -0.79 -22.71
CA ASN A 26 -1.14 0.19 -23.44
C ASN A 26 -2.53 0.36 -22.80
N TRP A 27 -3.10 -0.71 -22.27
CA TRP A 27 -4.36 -0.66 -21.54
C TRP A 27 -4.24 0.15 -20.23
N SER A 28 -3.12 0.03 -19.50
CA SER A 28 -2.86 0.80 -18.29
C SER A 28 -2.71 2.31 -18.53
N GLU A 29 -2.29 2.72 -19.73
CA GLU A 29 -2.14 4.15 -20.09
C GLU A 29 -3.42 4.99 -19.93
N SER A 30 -4.58 4.34 -19.85
CA SER A 30 -5.91 4.94 -19.65
C SER A 30 -6.58 4.55 -18.35
N ASP A 31 -5.86 4.01 -17.37
CA ASP A 31 -6.42 3.54 -16.10
C ASP A 31 -6.66 4.64 -15.06
N GLY A 32 -6.12 5.82 -15.26
CA GLY A 32 -6.23 6.95 -14.34
C GLY A 32 -4.93 7.30 -13.61
N TYR A 33 -3.91 6.44 -13.64
CA TYR A 33 -2.64 6.61 -12.94
C TYR A 33 -2.01 7.99 -13.16
N LYS A 34 -2.06 8.51 -14.39
CA LYS A 34 -1.49 9.83 -14.75
C LYS A 34 -2.10 10.97 -13.92
N ASN A 35 -3.30 10.80 -13.39
CA ASN A 35 -4.02 11.78 -12.58
C ASN A 35 -3.87 11.55 -11.07
N ALA A 36 -3.18 10.49 -10.65
CA ALA A 36 -3.09 10.08 -9.26
C ALA A 36 -2.49 11.16 -8.33
N ASN A 37 -1.65 12.03 -8.86
CA ASN A 37 -0.99 13.14 -8.16
C ASN A 37 -1.49 14.53 -8.58
N ASN A 38 -2.68 14.65 -9.15
CA ASN A 38 -3.28 15.95 -9.43
C ASN A 38 -3.40 16.78 -8.13
N PRO A 39 -3.48 18.11 -8.22
CA PRO A 39 -3.62 18.97 -7.04
C PRO A 39 -4.78 18.53 -6.15
N TYR A 40 -4.49 18.38 -4.85
CA TYR A 40 -5.45 17.93 -3.83
C TYR A 40 -5.55 18.94 -2.70
N VAL A 41 -6.77 19.30 -2.34
CA VAL A 41 -7.04 20.18 -1.20
C VAL A 41 -7.22 19.29 0.03
N VAL A 42 -6.28 19.40 0.98
CA VAL A 42 -6.33 18.66 2.24
C VAL A 42 -7.51 19.15 3.06
N PRO A 43 -8.45 18.29 3.47
CA PRO A 43 -9.57 18.70 4.31
C PRO A 43 -9.07 19.14 5.68
N VAL A 44 -9.75 20.13 6.28
CA VAL A 44 -9.38 20.71 7.58
C VAL A 44 -10.47 20.40 8.60
N GLY A 45 -10.08 19.81 9.73
CA GLY A 45 -11.00 19.52 10.83
C GLY A 45 -10.39 18.60 11.88
N PRO A 46 -11.08 18.44 13.03
CA PRO A 46 -10.63 17.53 14.08
C PRO A 46 -10.53 16.09 13.55
N GLY A 47 -9.45 15.38 13.87
CA GLY A 47 -9.25 14.00 13.48
C GLY A 47 -8.91 13.76 12.00
N LEU A 48 -8.86 14.83 11.20
CA LEU A 48 -8.49 14.72 9.79
C LEU A 48 -6.97 14.77 9.60
N TRP A 49 -6.51 14.06 8.60
CA TRP A 49 -5.12 14.02 8.23
C TRP A 49 -4.62 15.36 7.70
N LYS A 50 -3.40 15.68 8.05
CA LYS A 50 -2.63 16.78 7.50
C LYS A 50 -1.17 16.36 7.28
N PRO A 51 -0.40 17.06 6.43
CA PRO A 51 1.02 16.79 6.25
C PRO A 51 1.77 16.70 7.58
N THR A 52 2.66 15.73 7.72
CA THR A 52 3.33 15.40 8.99
C THR A 52 4.80 15.79 8.96
N ALA A 53 5.31 16.13 10.15
CA ALA A 53 6.73 16.40 10.34
C ALA A 53 7.60 15.16 9.99
N PRO A 54 8.90 15.35 9.65
CA PRO A 54 9.58 16.64 9.52
C PRO A 54 9.40 17.30 8.15
N ALA A 55 9.03 16.54 7.12
CA ALA A 55 9.04 17.01 5.73
C ALA A 55 7.79 17.83 5.35
N PHE A 56 6.66 17.64 6.05
CA PHE A 56 5.37 18.22 5.66
C PHE A 56 5.06 18.03 4.18
N ALA A 57 5.40 16.84 3.66
CA ALA A 57 5.28 16.53 2.25
C ALA A 57 3.83 16.61 1.74
N ALA A 58 3.68 16.98 0.49
CA ALA A 58 2.39 17.00 -0.19
C ALA A 58 1.72 15.61 -0.16
N PRO A 59 0.37 15.56 -0.22
CA PRO A 59 -0.37 14.29 -0.26
C PRO A 59 0.14 13.37 -1.38
N ALA A 60 0.50 12.14 -1.01
CA ALA A 60 0.96 11.15 -1.97
C ALA A 60 -0.24 10.47 -2.63
N THR A 61 -0.29 10.51 -3.94
CA THR A 61 -1.27 9.80 -4.80
C THR A 61 -2.73 9.92 -4.34
N PRO A 62 -3.26 11.15 -4.09
CA PRO A 62 -4.59 11.33 -3.51
C PRO A 62 -5.72 10.79 -4.39
N TYR A 63 -5.48 10.65 -5.68
CA TYR A 63 -6.49 10.15 -6.62
C TYR A 63 -6.22 8.73 -7.11
N TRP A 64 -5.28 8.00 -6.48
CA TRP A 64 -5.02 6.60 -6.83
C TRP A 64 -6.27 5.72 -6.70
N GLY A 65 -7.13 6.00 -5.71
CA GLY A 65 -8.41 5.32 -5.52
C GLY A 65 -9.41 5.47 -6.68
N ASN A 66 -9.16 6.35 -7.63
CA ASN A 66 -9.98 6.57 -8.82
C ASN A 66 -9.49 5.76 -10.04
N ASN A 67 -8.36 5.07 -9.91
CA ASN A 67 -7.86 4.25 -10.99
C ASN A 67 -8.81 3.10 -11.32
N ARG A 68 -8.81 2.71 -12.59
CA ARG A 68 -9.56 1.53 -13.04
C ARG A 68 -8.93 0.25 -12.49
N THR A 69 -9.75 -0.61 -11.91
CA THR A 69 -9.32 -1.94 -11.46
C THR A 69 -8.97 -2.85 -12.64
N VAL A 70 -8.03 -3.79 -12.41
CA VAL A 70 -7.70 -4.83 -13.39
C VAL A 70 -8.88 -5.78 -13.59
N ILE A 71 -9.54 -6.15 -12.50
CA ILE A 71 -10.73 -7.01 -12.52
C ILE A 71 -11.95 -6.13 -12.27
N ILE A 72 -12.83 -6.05 -13.25
CA ILE A 72 -14.06 -5.25 -13.15
C ILE A 72 -14.87 -5.70 -11.93
N GLY A 73 -15.21 -4.75 -11.07
CA GLY A 73 -16.04 -5.00 -9.90
C GLY A 73 -15.33 -5.67 -8.72
N SER A 74 -14.02 -5.96 -8.81
CA SER A 74 -13.25 -6.63 -7.73
C SER A 74 -13.36 -5.93 -6.38
N ILE A 75 -13.44 -4.61 -6.36
CA ILE A 75 -13.50 -3.80 -5.14
C ILE A 75 -14.91 -3.29 -4.80
N SER A 76 -15.94 -3.72 -5.54
CA SER A 76 -17.32 -3.22 -5.34
C SER A 76 -17.90 -3.56 -3.96
N ASN A 77 -17.41 -4.61 -3.33
CA ASN A 77 -17.81 -5.06 -2.00
C ASN A 77 -16.62 -5.10 -1.02
N ALA A 78 -15.52 -4.43 -1.37
CA ALA A 78 -14.29 -4.42 -0.57
C ALA A 78 -14.13 -3.12 0.23
N GLU A 79 -15.22 -2.41 0.51
CA GLU A 79 -15.16 -1.24 1.37
C GLU A 79 -14.96 -1.67 2.82
N PRO A 80 -13.97 -1.09 3.52
CA PRO A 80 -13.75 -1.40 4.93
C PRO A 80 -14.90 -0.85 5.76
N GLN A 81 -15.10 -1.41 6.95
CA GLN A 81 -15.93 -0.76 7.95
C GLN A 81 -15.39 0.63 8.25
N ALA A 82 -16.26 1.55 8.68
CA ALA A 82 -15.84 2.89 9.06
C ALA A 82 -14.74 2.84 10.14
N PRO A 83 -13.77 3.77 10.10
CA PRO A 83 -12.74 3.85 11.14
C PRO A 83 -13.36 4.15 12.50
N MET A 84 -12.60 3.91 13.57
CA MET A 84 -12.97 4.35 14.91
C MET A 84 -13.27 5.84 14.92
N THR A 85 -14.35 6.23 15.61
CA THR A 85 -14.72 7.64 15.77
C THR A 85 -13.59 8.39 16.48
N TYR A 86 -13.14 9.48 15.87
CA TYR A 86 -12.14 10.36 16.48
C TYR A 86 -12.61 10.88 17.82
N SER A 87 -11.72 10.85 18.80
CA SER A 87 -11.96 11.39 20.14
C SER A 87 -10.66 11.78 20.81
N THR A 88 -10.70 12.81 21.65
CA THR A 88 -9.59 13.22 22.51
C THR A 88 -9.76 12.71 23.95
N ASP A 89 -10.88 12.06 24.25
CA ASP A 89 -11.12 11.47 25.58
C ASP A 89 -10.16 10.28 25.80
N PRO A 90 -9.36 10.31 26.89
CA PRO A 90 -8.45 9.21 27.24
C PRO A 90 -9.13 7.85 27.41
N ALA A 91 -10.41 7.80 27.73
CA ALA A 91 -11.17 6.56 27.86
C ALA A 91 -11.67 6.01 26.52
N SER A 92 -11.59 6.77 25.45
CA SER A 92 -12.11 6.37 24.14
C SER A 92 -11.26 5.29 23.46
N PRO A 93 -11.87 4.41 22.66
CA PRO A 93 -11.13 3.42 21.86
C PRO A 93 -10.09 4.06 20.94
N PHE A 94 -10.39 5.22 20.34
CA PHE A 94 -9.47 5.92 19.45
C PHE A 94 -8.20 6.36 20.19
N TYR A 95 -8.35 7.03 21.35
CA TYR A 95 -7.22 7.45 22.17
C TYR A 95 -6.38 6.24 22.61
N GLN A 96 -7.02 5.18 23.09
CA GLN A 96 -6.33 3.99 23.55
C GLN A 96 -5.55 3.30 22.42
N ALA A 97 -6.07 3.24 21.22
CA ALA A 97 -5.37 2.68 20.07
C ALA A 97 -4.11 3.52 19.72
N VAL A 98 -4.20 4.85 19.73
CA VAL A 98 -3.04 5.71 19.49
C VAL A 98 -2.05 5.66 20.66
N LYS A 99 -2.55 5.57 21.89
CA LYS A 99 -1.71 5.40 23.07
C LYS A 99 -0.89 4.11 23.00
N GLN A 100 -1.47 3.03 22.53
CA GLN A 100 -0.73 1.78 22.32
C GLN A 100 0.46 1.96 21.37
N VAL A 101 0.29 2.73 20.28
CA VAL A 101 1.41 3.05 19.38
C VAL A 101 2.50 3.81 20.13
N TYR A 102 2.12 4.80 20.92
CA TYR A 102 3.07 5.57 21.73
C TYR A 102 3.81 4.65 22.73
N ASP A 103 3.08 3.88 23.54
CA ASP A 103 3.65 3.02 24.58
C ASP A 103 4.63 1.99 23.98
N VAL A 104 4.24 1.30 22.92
CA VAL A 104 5.10 0.32 22.22
C VAL A 104 6.38 1.00 21.69
N SER A 105 6.27 2.20 21.18
CA SER A 105 7.42 2.93 20.63
C SER A 105 8.50 3.24 21.66
N GLN A 106 8.15 3.30 22.95
CA GLN A 106 9.09 3.58 24.04
C GLN A 106 9.98 2.38 24.40
N THR A 107 9.57 1.16 24.01
CA THR A 107 10.21 -0.10 24.44
C THR A 107 10.51 -1.03 23.28
N LEU A 108 10.72 -0.50 22.07
CA LEU A 108 11.01 -1.30 20.89
C LEU A 108 12.26 -2.15 21.06
N THR A 109 12.11 -3.46 20.93
CA THR A 109 13.25 -4.39 20.86
C THR A 109 13.95 -4.30 19.50
N ASP A 110 15.17 -4.82 19.43
CA ASP A 110 15.91 -4.85 18.15
C ASP A 110 15.23 -5.75 17.12
N ASP A 111 14.58 -6.84 17.53
CA ASP A 111 13.77 -7.68 16.64
C ASP A 111 12.57 -6.92 16.07
N GLN A 112 11.87 -6.13 16.88
CA GLN A 112 10.75 -5.31 16.42
C GLN A 112 11.22 -4.23 15.43
N LYS A 113 12.37 -3.61 15.69
CA LYS A 113 12.98 -2.65 14.75
C LYS A 113 13.37 -3.32 13.44
N ALA A 114 13.94 -4.53 13.50
CA ALA A 114 14.31 -5.30 12.31
C ALA A 114 13.08 -5.69 11.49
N MET A 115 12.00 -6.14 12.14
CA MET A 115 10.71 -6.43 11.48
C MET A 115 10.14 -5.18 10.80
N ALA A 116 10.12 -4.04 11.49
CA ALA A 116 9.63 -2.79 10.93
C ALA A 116 10.47 -2.36 9.71
N ALA A 117 11.80 -2.45 9.80
CA ALA A 117 12.71 -2.14 8.71
C ALA A 117 12.55 -3.07 7.50
N PHE A 118 12.25 -4.35 7.73
CA PHE A 118 12.00 -5.34 6.68
C PHE A 118 10.70 -5.04 5.91
N TRP A 119 9.62 -4.68 6.62
CA TRP A 119 8.31 -4.47 6.01
C TRP A 119 8.07 -3.04 5.52
N ARG A 120 8.97 -2.11 5.78
CA ARG A 120 8.81 -0.72 5.33
C ARG A 120 8.78 -0.60 3.81
N ASP A 121 8.01 0.36 3.29
CA ASP A 121 8.04 0.75 1.89
C ASP A 121 9.14 1.79 1.65
N VAL A 122 10.13 1.41 0.87
CA VAL A 122 11.22 2.29 0.41
C VAL A 122 11.54 1.98 -1.04
N PRO A 123 12.21 2.87 -1.79
CA PRO A 123 12.64 2.58 -3.16
C PRO A 123 13.35 1.22 -3.27
N GLY A 124 12.84 0.35 -4.14
CA GLY A 124 13.34 -1.01 -4.34
C GLY A 124 12.76 -2.09 -3.42
N VAL A 125 12.04 -1.70 -2.37
CA VAL A 125 11.32 -2.62 -1.47
C VAL A 125 9.93 -2.03 -1.19
N SER A 126 8.89 -2.73 -1.58
CA SER A 126 7.52 -2.26 -1.45
C SER A 126 6.59 -3.40 -1.02
N SER A 127 5.43 -3.08 -0.45
CA SER A 127 4.43 -4.10 -0.10
C SER A 127 4.07 -5.01 -1.28
N PRO A 128 3.81 -4.50 -2.49
CA PRO A 128 3.64 -5.35 -3.67
C PRO A 128 4.86 -6.21 -3.98
N GLY A 129 6.07 -5.68 -3.83
CA GLY A 129 7.33 -6.40 -4.04
C GLY A 129 7.51 -7.55 -3.07
N HIS A 130 7.14 -7.41 -1.80
CA HIS A 130 7.14 -8.51 -0.82
C HIS A 130 6.22 -9.66 -1.27
N TRP A 131 5.01 -9.37 -1.68
CA TRP A 131 4.07 -10.40 -2.14
C TRP A 131 4.59 -11.15 -3.38
N LEU A 132 5.18 -10.45 -4.33
CA LEU A 132 5.81 -11.09 -5.50
C LEU A 132 7.04 -11.93 -5.12
N SER A 133 7.82 -11.49 -4.13
CA SER A 133 8.94 -12.26 -3.59
C SER A 133 8.48 -13.54 -2.88
N ILE A 134 7.43 -13.45 -2.08
CA ILE A 134 6.80 -14.61 -1.42
C ILE A 134 6.26 -15.57 -2.48
N LEU A 135 5.54 -15.08 -3.49
CA LEU A 135 5.01 -15.90 -4.58
C LEU A 135 6.14 -16.65 -5.30
N ARG A 136 7.26 -15.98 -5.59
CA ARG A 136 8.43 -16.61 -6.20
C ARG A 136 8.95 -17.79 -5.37
N GLN A 137 9.02 -17.64 -4.04
CA GLN A 137 9.43 -18.70 -3.13
C GLN A 137 8.45 -19.87 -3.15
N VAL A 138 7.15 -19.59 -3.10
CA VAL A 138 6.10 -20.62 -3.18
C VAL A 138 6.18 -21.41 -4.49
N ILE A 139 6.33 -20.72 -5.63
CA ILE A 139 6.47 -21.34 -6.95
C ILE A 139 7.69 -22.28 -6.98
N HIS A 140 8.81 -21.86 -6.40
CA HIS A 140 10.03 -22.66 -6.32
C HIS A 140 9.84 -23.90 -5.45
N ILE A 141 9.31 -23.73 -4.23
CA ILE A 141 9.06 -24.84 -3.28
C ILE A 141 8.07 -25.85 -3.85
N ARG A 142 7.01 -25.37 -4.51
CA ARG A 142 5.97 -26.21 -5.11
C ARG A 142 6.40 -26.86 -6.43
N LYS A 143 7.54 -26.44 -6.99
CA LYS A 143 8.01 -26.84 -8.32
C LYS A 143 6.93 -26.66 -9.38
N SER A 144 6.23 -25.53 -9.32
CA SER A 144 5.08 -25.23 -10.19
C SER A 144 5.48 -25.25 -11.66
N SER A 145 4.55 -25.64 -12.52
CA SER A 145 4.75 -25.55 -13.97
C SER A 145 4.86 -24.08 -14.41
N LEU A 146 5.41 -23.85 -15.60
CA LEU A 146 5.47 -22.47 -16.16
C LEU A 146 4.07 -21.86 -16.32
N ALA A 147 3.08 -22.67 -16.71
CA ALA A 147 1.70 -22.22 -16.86
C ALA A 147 1.09 -21.81 -15.51
N ASP A 148 1.25 -22.64 -14.47
CA ASP A 148 0.74 -22.34 -13.13
C ASP A 148 1.44 -21.10 -12.53
N ALA A 149 2.76 -20.98 -12.76
CA ALA A 149 3.52 -19.81 -12.31
C ALA A 149 3.02 -18.53 -13.00
N ALA A 150 2.82 -18.57 -14.32
CA ALA A 150 2.31 -17.41 -15.06
C ALA A 150 0.90 -17.00 -14.59
N LEU A 151 0.01 -17.95 -14.38
CA LEU A 151 -1.33 -17.71 -13.84
C LEU A 151 -1.24 -17.09 -12.42
N ALA A 152 -0.42 -17.67 -11.55
CA ALA A 152 -0.26 -17.18 -10.18
C ALA A 152 0.27 -15.72 -10.15
N TYR A 153 1.25 -15.38 -10.98
CA TYR A 153 1.74 -14.00 -11.09
C TYR A 153 0.66 -13.05 -11.62
N ALA A 154 -0.11 -13.45 -12.64
CA ALA A 154 -1.18 -12.63 -13.19
C ALA A 154 -2.27 -12.33 -12.14
N LEU A 155 -2.72 -13.37 -11.42
CA LEU A 155 -3.75 -13.22 -10.37
C LEU A 155 -3.24 -12.39 -9.19
N THR A 156 -2.01 -12.65 -8.74
CA THR A 156 -1.40 -11.88 -7.63
C THR A 156 -1.22 -10.41 -8.02
N GLY A 157 -0.73 -10.14 -9.23
CA GLY A 157 -0.56 -8.76 -9.71
C GLY A 157 -1.88 -8.00 -9.80
N ALA A 158 -2.93 -8.64 -10.33
CA ALA A 158 -4.27 -8.06 -10.39
C ALA A 158 -4.84 -7.79 -8.99
N ALA A 159 -4.74 -8.76 -8.08
CA ALA A 159 -5.24 -8.64 -6.71
C ALA A 159 -4.54 -7.51 -5.94
N VAL A 160 -3.21 -7.42 -6.01
CA VAL A 160 -2.44 -6.38 -5.33
C VAL A 160 -2.76 -4.99 -5.90
N ASN A 161 -2.87 -4.87 -7.23
CA ASN A 161 -3.25 -3.59 -7.85
C ASN A 161 -4.63 -3.11 -7.37
N ASP A 162 -5.62 -3.99 -7.42
CA ASP A 162 -6.99 -3.65 -7.07
C ASP A 162 -7.14 -3.38 -5.56
N ALA A 163 -6.43 -4.13 -4.72
CA ALA A 163 -6.37 -3.88 -3.28
C ALA A 163 -5.77 -2.50 -2.95
N LEU A 164 -4.71 -2.09 -3.66
CA LEU A 164 -4.13 -0.75 -3.48
C LEU A 164 -5.10 0.36 -3.92
N ILE A 165 -5.86 0.17 -4.99
CA ILE A 165 -6.90 1.12 -5.40
C ILE A 165 -7.96 1.26 -4.31
N SER A 166 -8.46 0.15 -3.75
CA SER A 166 -9.42 0.14 -2.64
C SER A 166 -8.85 0.82 -1.39
N CYS A 167 -7.60 0.48 -1.04
CA CYS A 167 -6.89 1.06 0.09
C CYS A 167 -6.79 2.59 -0.02
N PHE A 168 -6.29 3.12 -1.14
CA PHE A 168 -6.12 4.56 -1.32
C PHE A 168 -7.46 5.30 -1.45
N ARG A 169 -8.49 4.66 -2.02
CA ARG A 169 -9.85 5.18 -1.99
C ARG A 169 -10.30 5.43 -0.55
N SER A 170 -10.19 4.42 0.30
CA SER A 170 -10.58 4.50 1.71
C SER A 170 -9.74 5.52 2.49
N LYS A 171 -8.42 5.56 2.25
CA LYS A 171 -7.53 6.53 2.91
C LYS A 171 -7.99 7.96 2.71
N TYR A 172 -8.23 8.36 1.48
CA TYR A 172 -8.62 9.73 1.16
C TYR A 172 -10.11 10.03 1.38
N GLN A 173 -10.96 9.01 1.38
CA GLN A 173 -12.37 9.12 1.76
C GLN A 173 -12.52 9.45 3.26
N TYR A 174 -11.83 8.70 4.12
CA TYR A 174 -11.93 8.88 5.56
C TYR A 174 -10.95 9.92 6.11
N SER A 175 -9.84 10.15 5.46
CA SER A 175 -8.81 11.14 5.81
C SER A 175 -8.40 11.11 7.29
N VAL A 176 -8.19 9.93 7.87
CA VAL A 176 -7.90 9.76 9.31
C VAL A 176 -6.52 10.31 9.66
N VAL A 177 -6.45 11.04 10.75
CA VAL A 177 -5.23 11.62 11.32
C VAL A 177 -4.14 10.56 11.59
N ARG A 178 -2.88 10.90 11.36
CA ARG A 178 -1.74 10.03 11.69
C ARG A 178 -1.42 10.05 13.19
N PRO A 179 -0.94 8.93 13.75
CA PRO A 179 -0.53 8.86 15.17
C PRO A 179 0.45 9.96 15.55
N ILE A 180 1.43 10.31 14.70
CA ILE A 180 2.39 11.38 14.99
C ILE A 180 1.71 12.73 15.28
N THR A 181 0.70 13.08 14.49
CA THR A 181 -0.06 14.32 14.71
C THR A 181 -0.83 14.25 16.02
N TYR A 182 -1.55 13.15 16.24
CA TYR A 182 -2.35 12.98 17.44
C TYR A 182 -1.52 12.93 18.73
N ILE A 183 -0.43 12.18 18.74
CA ILE A 183 0.46 12.04 19.91
C ILE A 183 1.07 13.38 20.27
N ARG A 184 1.47 14.17 19.28
CA ARG A 184 2.06 15.49 19.52
C ARG A 184 1.03 16.51 20.02
N GLU A 185 -0.13 16.57 19.42
CA GLU A 185 -1.11 17.64 19.62
C GLU A 185 -2.13 17.33 20.72
N VAL A 186 -2.54 16.06 20.88
CA VAL A 186 -3.56 15.65 21.86
C VAL A 186 -2.92 15.06 23.12
N MET A 187 -1.86 14.26 22.95
CA MET A 187 -1.18 13.63 24.10
C MET A 187 -0.02 14.48 24.65
N SER A 188 0.20 15.67 24.11
CA SER A 188 1.24 16.63 24.55
C SER A 188 2.67 16.06 24.52
N GLN A 189 2.95 15.20 23.55
CA GLN A 189 4.29 14.62 23.33
C GLN A 189 4.94 15.29 22.11
N GLU A 190 5.18 16.57 22.18
CA GLU A 190 5.52 17.46 21.05
C GLU A 190 6.73 16.99 20.23
N THR A 191 7.72 16.38 20.87
CA THR A 191 8.97 15.92 20.24
C THR A 191 8.92 14.45 19.77
N TRP A 192 7.84 13.71 20.07
CA TRP A 192 7.75 12.33 19.72
C TRP A 192 7.81 12.10 18.19
N SER A 193 8.53 11.07 17.80
CA SER A 193 8.59 10.59 16.41
C SER A 193 8.55 9.08 16.37
N PRO A 194 7.88 8.49 15.37
CA PRO A 194 7.92 7.04 15.17
C PRO A 194 9.31 6.59 14.73
N TYR A 195 9.62 5.30 14.95
CA TYR A 195 10.90 4.70 14.53
C TYR A 195 11.15 4.81 13.03
N LEU A 196 10.12 4.64 12.20
CA LEU A 196 10.17 4.85 10.76
C LEU A 196 9.40 6.11 10.38
N GLY A 197 9.82 6.75 9.29
CA GLY A 197 9.16 7.95 8.77
C GLY A 197 7.68 7.71 8.44
N THR A 198 6.84 8.69 8.73
CA THR A 198 5.41 8.63 8.42
C THR A 198 5.16 8.93 6.94
N PRO A 199 4.50 8.04 6.19
CA PRO A 199 4.15 8.31 4.80
C PRO A 199 3.17 9.48 4.65
N ALA A 200 3.28 10.21 3.55
CA ALA A 200 2.48 11.42 3.27
C ALA A 200 1.06 11.10 2.77
N HIS A 201 0.31 10.30 3.51
CA HIS A 201 -1.09 9.98 3.21
C HIS A 201 -1.85 9.61 4.50
N PRO A 202 -3.21 9.63 4.52
CA PRO A 202 -4.02 9.31 5.69
C PRO A 202 -3.75 7.92 6.28
N GLU A 203 -4.08 7.74 7.58
CA GLU A 203 -3.74 6.52 8.34
C GLU A 203 -4.54 5.30 7.92
N PHE A 204 -5.84 5.39 7.89
CA PHE A 204 -6.76 4.27 7.67
C PHE A 204 -7.08 4.10 6.17
N VAL A 205 -7.05 2.92 5.62
CA VAL A 205 -6.70 1.59 6.13
C VAL A 205 -5.20 1.34 5.97
N SER A 206 -4.67 0.22 6.55
CA SER A 206 -3.28 -0.17 6.33
C SER A 206 -3.08 -0.68 4.89
N ALA A 207 -1.98 -0.25 4.24
CA ALA A 207 -1.57 -0.77 2.94
C ALA A 207 -0.73 -2.06 3.04
N HIS A 208 -0.41 -2.49 4.28
CA HIS A 208 0.40 -3.68 4.56
C HIS A 208 -0.43 -4.90 4.97
N SER A 209 -1.74 -4.75 5.19
CA SER A 209 -2.64 -5.83 5.64
C SER A 209 -3.53 -6.35 4.54
#